data_f9f0668263b2ee4977f0c10b5eeb72d0
#
_entry.id   f9f0668263b2ee4977f0c10b5eeb72d0
#
_cell.length_a   1.000
_cell.length_b   1.000
_cell.length_c   1.000
_cell.angle_alpha   90.00
_cell.angle_beta   90.00
_cell.angle_gamma   90.00
#
_symmetry.space_group_name_H-M   'P 1'
#
loop_
_entity.id
_entity.type
_entity.pdbx_description
1 polymer ?
#
loop_
_entity_poly.entity_id
_entity_poly.type
_entity_poly.pdbx_seq_one_letter_code
_entity_poly.pdbx_strand_id
1 'polypeptide(L)'
;MSGLAYLVVVIVLALIALAIASTLVERHFPRVTVLEFERGLHYARGRFTRVLGPGQYRMWSATSTIRKVDVRPKVISVGGQEVLSADGIAIKVSVAARYRIVDPALAVNGEENYEVALYTALQLALRAAIAASPLDALLQARTTLGKEMAEQAAPVATAAGLELLGAELKDLTLPGELKKIFTQVAHARQEGLAALEKARGETAALRHLANAAQMVERNPSLLQLRILQVFGQNSGNTLVLGVPPAAGVIPGVPAKPADSE
;
A
#
# COMPACT_ATOMS: atom_id res chain seq x y z
N MET A 1 5.42 -16.90 83.16
CA MET A 1 5.34 -15.93 82.06
C MET A 1 6.55 -15.95 81.09
N SER A 2 7.67 -16.49 81.44
CA SER A 2 8.91 -16.53 80.67
C SER A 2 8.90 -17.51 79.47
N GLY A 3 8.23 -18.65 79.55
CA GLY A 3 8.16 -19.64 78.45
C GLY A 3 7.34 -19.19 77.25
N LEU A 4 6.20 -18.48 77.46
CA LEU A 4 5.35 -17.97 76.39
C LEU A 4 6.07 -16.85 75.64
N ALA A 5 6.77 -15.97 76.34
CA ALA A 5 7.55 -14.88 75.70
C ALA A 5 8.71 -15.45 74.85
N TYR A 6 9.40 -16.49 75.34
CA TYR A 6 10.42 -17.14 74.53
C TYR A 6 9.90 -17.82 73.29
N LEU A 7 8.72 -18.47 73.36
CA LEU A 7 8.08 -19.10 72.22
C LEU A 7 7.65 -18.08 71.18
N VAL A 8 7.10 -16.93 71.60
CA VAL A 8 6.76 -15.83 70.71
C VAL A 8 7.98 -15.27 69.98
N VAL A 9 9.08 -15.06 70.70
CA VAL A 9 10.33 -14.55 70.05
C VAL A 9 10.89 -15.56 69.05
N VAL A 10 10.86 -16.87 69.35
CA VAL A 10 11.32 -17.91 68.40
C VAL A 10 10.43 -17.91 67.12
N ILE A 11 9.11 -17.79 67.27
CA ILE A 11 8.18 -17.75 66.13
C ILE A 11 8.46 -16.50 65.26
N VAL A 12 8.64 -15.32 65.88
CA VAL A 12 8.92 -14.08 65.16
C VAL A 12 10.27 -14.19 64.40
N LEU A 13 11.30 -14.71 65.02
CA LEU A 13 12.60 -14.94 64.34
C LEU A 13 12.48 -15.96 63.22
N ALA A 14 11.68 -17.01 63.35
CA ALA A 14 11.43 -17.98 62.29
C ALA A 14 10.68 -17.34 61.11
N LEU A 15 9.69 -16.50 61.37
CA LEU A 15 8.97 -15.76 60.32
C LEU A 15 9.88 -14.75 59.59
N ILE A 16 10.74 -14.04 60.32
CA ILE A 16 11.74 -13.14 59.72
C ILE A 16 12.73 -13.92 58.85
N ALA A 17 13.25 -15.05 59.36
CA ALA A 17 14.15 -15.91 58.58
C ALA A 17 13.48 -16.46 57.30
N LEU A 18 12.22 -16.86 57.39
CA LEU A 18 11.44 -17.32 56.24
C LEU A 18 11.20 -16.21 55.24
N ALA A 19 10.89 -14.98 55.69
CA ALA A 19 10.74 -13.81 54.81
C ALA A 19 12.05 -13.44 54.12
N ILE A 20 13.18 -13.47 54.83
CA ILE A 20 14.50 -13.24 54.22
C ILE A 20 14.84 -14.36 53.22
N ALA A 21 14.56 -15.62 53.54
CA ALA A 21 14.80 -16.74 52.64
C ALA A 21 13.94 -16.63 51.37
N SER A 22 12.68 -16.24 51.47
CA SER A 22 11.79 -16.04 50.31
C SER A 22 12.29 -14.91 49.40
N THR A 23 12.71 -13.78 49.96
CA THR A 23 13.26 -12.66 49.17
C THR A 23 14.59 -13.02 48.49
N LEU A 24 15.44 -13.79 49.16
CA LEU A 24 16.69 -14.30 48.57
C LEU A 24 16.41 -15.28 47.43
N VAL A 25 15.43 -16.16 47.59
CA VAL A 25 15.01 -17.09 46.52
C VAL A 25 14.48 -16.34 45.32
N GLU A 26 13.62 -15.34 45.49
CA GLU A 26 13.10 -14.54 44.39
C GLU A 26 14.18 -13.73 43.67
N ARG A 27 15.14 -13.21 44.42
CA ARG A 27 16.27 -12.47 43.87
C ARG A 27 17.23 -13.36 43.05
N HIS A 28 17.44 -14.60 43.46
CA HIS A 28 18.36 -15.53 42.80
C HIS A 28 17.69 -16.36 41.72
N PHE A 29 16.36 -16.55 41.79
CA PHE A 29 15.55 -17.28 40.81
C PHE A 29 14.40 -16.44 40.27
N PRO A 30 14.69 -15.36 39.50
CA PRO A 30 13.65 -14.55 38.92
C PRO A 30 12.79 -15.37 37.95
N ARG A 31 11.52 -15.06 37.94
CA ARG A 31 10.58 -15.60 36.96
C ARG A 31 10.63 -14.76 35.69
N VAL A 32 10.96 -15.39 34.56
CA VAL A 32 10.96 -14.75 33.25
C VAL A 32 9.80 -15.34 32.44
N THR A 33 8.84 -14.51 32.07
CA THR A 33 7.75 -14.92 31.21
C THR A 33 8.11 -14.58 29.77
N VAL A 34 8.08 -15.58 28.88
CA VAL A 34 8.21 -15.43 27.43
C VAL A 34 6.79 -15.45 26.86
N LEU A 35 6.38 -14.39 26.18
CA LEU A 35 5.06 -14.26 25.61
C LEU A 35 4.95 -15.08 24.31
N GLU A 36 3.72 -15.28 23.81
CA GLU A 36 3.46 -16.11 22.62
C GLU A 36 4.18 -15.59 21.37
N PHE A 37 4.28 -14.29 21.25
CA PHE A 37 4.95 -13.60 20.15
C PHE A 37 6.45 -13.37 20.38
N GLU A 38 7.00 -13.89 21.49
CA GLU A 38 8.42 -13.79 21.82
C GLU A 38 9.08 -15.17 21.77
N ARG A 39 10.39 -15.18 21.58
CA ARG A 39 11.26 -16.33 21.82
C ARG A 39 12.35 -15.91 22.77
N GLY A 40 12.62 -16.75 23.75
CA GLY A 40 13.67 -16.52 24.74
C GLY A 40 14.97 -17.21 24.32
N LEU A 41 16.04 -16.46 24.14
CA LEU A 41 17.37 -17.03 23.96
C LEU A 41 18.01 -17.23 25.34
N HIS A 42 18.23 -18.49 25.72
CA HIS A 42 18.85 -18.84 26.98
C HIS A 42 20.36 -18.94 26.86
N TYR A 43 21.04 -18.14 27.64
CA TYR A 43 22.50 -18.15 27.77
C TYR A 43 22.88 -18.65 29.18
N ALA A 44 23.69 -19.67 29.23
CA ALA A 44 24.27 -20.18 30.49
C ALA A 44 25.78 -19.87 30.52
N ARG A 45 26.23 -19.15 31.51
CA ARG A 45 27.62 -18.71 31.64
C ARG A 45 28.19 -18.04 30.39
N GLY A 46 27.36 -17.18 29.76
CA GLY A 46 27.71 -16.46 28.54
C GLY A 46 27.63 -17.26 27.23
N ARG A 47 27.29 -18.56 27.29
CA ARG A 47 27.15 -19.41 26.11
C ARG A 47 25.66 -19.62 25.75
N PHE A 48 25.32 -19.50 24.49
CA PHE A 48 24.00 -19.87 23.99
C PHE A 48 23.73 -21.36 24.23
N THR A 49 22.58 -21.70 24.81
CA THR A 49 22.19 -23.06 25.10
C THR A 49 21.00 -23.54 24.29
N ARG A 50 19.91 -22.77 24.27
CA ARG A 50 18.68 -23.16 23.56
C ARG A 50 17.73 -21.97 23.37
N VAL A 51 16.78 -22.12 22.43
CA VAL A 51 15.64 -21.25 22.28
C VAL A 51 14.50 -21.75 23.17
N LEU A 52 13.89 -20.83 23.90
CA LEU A 52 12.73 -21.06 24.76
C LEU A 52 11.47 -20.61 24.05
N GLY A 53 10.46 -21.47 24.02
CA GLY A 53 9.12 -21.12 23.57
C GLY A 53 8.34 -20.25 24.55
N PRO A 54 7.07 -19.95 24.27
CA PRO A 54 6.19 -19.25 25.19
C PRO A 54 6.03 -20.00 26.51
N GLY A 55 6.03 -19.28 27.63
CA GLY A 55 5.85 -19.87 28.94
C GLY A 55 6.58 -19.13 30.06
N GLN A 56 6.46 -19.64 31.27
CA GLN A 56 7.16 -19.13 32.44
C GLN A 56 8.38 -19.98 32.74
N TYR A 57 9.53 -19.35 32.91
CA TYR A 57 10.81 -19.99 33.21
C TYR A 57 11.38 -19.42 34.48
N ARG A 58 11.93 -20.29 35.29
CA ARG A 58 12.62 -19.93 36.51
C ARG A 58 14.08 -20.40 36.42
N MET A 59 15.00 -19.48 36.50
CA MET A 59 16.41 -19.77 36.28
C MET A 59 17.28 -19.03 37.29
N TRP A 60 18.47 -19.58 37.57
CA TRP A 60 19.41 -18.92 38.44
C TRP A 60 20.06 -17.72 37.77
N SER A 61 19.76 -16.51 38.28
CA SER A 61 20.17 -15.25 37.66
C SER A 61 21.70 -15.04 37.63
N ALA A 62 22.43 -15.67 38.55
CA ALA A 62 23.90 -15.53 38.61
C ALA A 62 24.61 -16.18 37.40
N THR A 63 24.02 -17.20 36.78
CA THR A 63 24.66 -17.95 35.69
C THR A 63 23.85 -18.02 34.41
N SER A 64 22.62 -17.55 34.44
CA SER A 64 21.70 -17.67 33.30
C SER A 64 21.07 -16.32 32.94
N THR A 65 21.02 -16.02 31.63
CA THR A 65 20.39 -14.84 31.09
C THR A 65 19.42 -15.26 29.97
N ILE A 66 18.25 -14.65 29.95
CA ILE A 66 17.28 -14.82 28.83
C ILE A 66 17.18 -13.52 28.10
N ARG A 67 17.52 -13.51 26.79
CA ARG A 67 17.27 -12.42 25.87
C ARG A 67 15.97 -12.72 25.11
N LYS A 68 14.99 -11.84 25.20
CA LYS A 68 13.73 -11.98 24.49
C LYS A 68 13.81 -11.34 23.11
N VAL A 69 13.26 -12.01 22.12
CA VAL A 69 13.21 -11.57 20.72
C VAL A 69 11.76 -11.67 20.23
N ASP A 70 11.23 -10.59 19.72
CA ASP A 70 9.91 -10.53 19.12
C ASP A 70 9.97 -11.10 17.68
N VAL A 71 9.17 -12.14 17.42
CA VAL A 71 9.14 -12.88 16.14
C VAL A 71 8.00 -12.46 15.21
N ARG A 72 7.21 -11.46 15.59
CA ARG A 72 6.15 -10.95 14.74
C ARG A 72 6.72 -10.32 13.46
N PRO A 73 5.93 -10.32 12.38
CA PRO A 73 6.32 -9.59 11.17
C PRO A 73 6.56 -8.11 11.47
N LYS A 74 7.69 -7.60 11.00
CA LYS A 74 8.10 -6.20 11.11
C LYS A 74 8.25 -5.61 9.72
N VAL A 75 8.22 -4.28 9.65
CA VAL A 75 8.47 -3.52 8.42
C VAL A 75 9.77 -2.76 8.57
N ILE A 76 10.63 -2.89 7.57
CA ILE A 76 11.84 -2.09 7.40
C ILE A 76 11.66 -1.19 6.18
N SER A 77 12.04 0.09 6.31
CA SER A 77 11.97 1.04 5.20
C SER A 77 13.37 1.50 4.82
N VAL A 78 13.73 1.29 3.56
CA VAL A 78 14.93 1.88 2.97
C VAL A 78 14.54 3.26 2.46
N GLY A 79 15.10 4.30 3.09
CA GLY A 79 14.84 5.70 2.76
C GLY A 79 15.28 6.06 1.34
N GLY A 80 14.77 7.18 0.82
CA GLY A 80 14.97 7.61 -0.57
C GLY A 80 16.43 7.59 -1.01
N GLN A 81 16.79 6.56 -1.77
CA GLN A 81 18.10 6.40 -2.41
C GLN A 81 18.07 7.07 -3.78
N GLU A 82 19.08 7.87 -4.05
CA GLU A 82 19.28 8.41 -5.39
C GLU A 82 20.13 7.41 -6.19
N VAL A 83 19.56 6.90 -7.28
CA VAL A 83 20.17 5.87 -8.11
C VAL A 83 19.96 6.25 -9.57
N LEU A 84 20.98 5.98 -10.41
CA LEU A 84 20.89 6.14 -11.85
C LEU A 84 20.23 4.90 -12.48
N SER A 85 19.23 5.12 -13.33
CA SER A 85 18.66 4.08 -14.19
C SER A 85 19.61 3.71 -15.32
N ALA A 86 19.29 2.65 -16.08
CA ALA A 86 20.06 2.24 -17.26
C ALA A 86 20.18 3.38 -18.30
N ASP A 87 19.21 4.29 -18.36
CA ASP A 87 19.18 5.45 -19.24
C ASP A 87 19.98 6.65 -18.69
N GLY A 88 20.69 6.51 -17.57
CA GLY A 88 21.47 7.57 -16.93
C GLY A 88 20.62 8.64 -16.21
N ILE A 89 19.36 8.35 -15.93
CA ILE A 89 18.45 9.26 -15.24
C ILE A 89 18.54 9.03 -13.73
N ALA A 90 18.85 10.08 -12.97
CA ALA A 90 18.86 10.03 -11.52
C ALA A 90 17.41 9.98 -11.00
N ILE A 91 17.04 8.93 -10.28
CA ILE A 91 15.74 8.77 -9.64
C ILE A 91 15.90 8.55 -8.15
N LYS A 92 15.00 9.12 -7.36
CA LYS A 92 14.97 8.90 -5.92
C LYS A 92 13.88 7.89 -5.59
N VAL A 93 14.29 6.76 -4.99
CA VAL A 93 13.39 5.64 -4.72
C VAL A 93 13.47 5.24 -3.26
N SER A 94 12.33 4.93 -2.66
CA SER A 94 12.21 4.33 -1.34
C SER A 94 11.48 3.01 -1.41
N VAL A 95 11.86 2.07 -0.52
CA VAL A 95 11.33 0.71 -0.46
C VAL A 95 10.88 0.40 0.95
N ALA A 96 9.79 -0.33 1.07
CA ALA A 96 9.36 -0.95 2.31
C ALA A 96 9.38 -2.47 2.13
N ALA A 97 9.96 -3.18 3.09
CA ALA A 97 9.99 -4.63 3.09
C ALA A 97 9.44 -5.18 4.41
N ARG A 98 8.69 -6.27 4.32
CA ARG A 98 8.17 -6.99 5.49
C ARG A 98 9.01 -8.22 5.72
N TYR A 99 9.45 -8.42 6.94
CA TYR A 99 10.25 -9.57 7.35
C TYR A 99 9.79 -10.10 8.69
N ARG A 100 10.13 -11.34 8.99
CA ARG A 100 9.98 -11.94 10.33
C ARG A 100 11.23 -12.71 10.71
N ILE A 101 11.43 -12.86 11.99
CA ILE A 101 12.54 -13.66 12.53
C ILE A 101 12.06 -15.12 12.60
N VAL A 102 12.72 -16.01 11.87
CA VAL A 102 12.45 -17.45 11.85
C VAL A 102 13.40 -18.16 12.80
N ASP A 103 14.68 -17.81 12.74
CA ASP A 103 15.70 -18.33 13.67
C ASP A 103 16.24 -17.21 14.54
N PRO A 104 15.70 -17.04 15.76
CA PRO A 104 16.16 -16.01 16.68
C PRO A 104 17.61 -16.22 17.13
N ALA A 105 18.14 -17.46 17.13
CA ALA A 105 19.50 -17.74 17.54
C ALA A 105 20.49 -17.26 16.49
N LEU A 106 20.23 -17.51 15.21
CA LEU A 106 21.01 -16.95 14.10
C LEU A 106 20.91 -15.42 14.07
N ALA A 107 19.73 -14.87 14.20
CA ALA A 107 19.53 -13.42 14.11
C ALA A 107 20.29 -12.63 15.19
N VAL A 108 20.42 -13.20 16.38
CA VAL A 108 21.04 -12.48 17.53
C VAL A 108 22.51 -12.81 17.70
N ASN A 109 22.95 -14.03 17.35
CA ASN A 109 24.33 -14.46 17.56
C ASN A 109 25.17 -14.45 16.27
N GLY A 110 24.51 -14.49 15.09
CA GLY A 110 25.20 -14.52 13.79
C GLY A 110 25.61 -13.13 13.31
N GLU A 111 24.76 -12.14 13.58
CA GLU A 111 24.97 -10.75 13.15
C GLU A 111 24.93 -9.81 14.37
N GLU A 112 25.76 -8.78 14.35
CA GLU A 112 25.70 -7.71 15.36
C GLU A 112 24.32 -7.03 15.34
N ASN A 113 23.83 -6.72 14.12
CA ASN A 113 22.54 -6.14 13.89
C ASN A 113 21.92 -6.67 12.57
N TYR A 114 21.04 -7.65 12.70
CA TYR A 114 20.36 -8.26 11.56
C TYR A 114 19.47 -7.25 10.77
N GLU A 115 18.96 -6.19 11.42
CA GLU A 115 18.18 -5.16 10.74
C GLU A 115 19.07 -4.33 9.81
N VAL A 116 20.29 -4.00 10.22
CA VAL A 116 21.26 -3.29 9.39
C VAL A 116 21.73 -4.17 8.23
N ALA A 117 21.97 -5.45 8.46
CA ALA A 117 22.33 -6.41 7.42
C ALA A 117 21.23 -6.51 6.35
N LEU A 118 19.97 -6.66 6.77
CA LEU A 118 18.82 -6.68 5.88
C LEU A 118 18.63 -5.35 5.15
N TYR A 119 18.79 -4.22 5.85
CA TYR A 119 18.72 -2.88 5.24
C TYR A 119 19.73 -2.72 4.11
N THR A 120 20.98 -3.12 4.36
CA THR A 120 22.07 -3.04 3.36
C THR A 120 21.80 -3.97 2.18
N ALA A 121 21.31 -5.19 2.43
CA ALA A 121 20.95 -6.12 1.36
C ALA A 121 19.85 -5.57 0.46
N LEU A 122 18.78 -5.00 1.05
CA LEU A 122 17.69 -4.36 0.32
C LEU A 122 18.18 -3.12 -0.46
N GLN A 123 19.07 -2.34 0.12
CA GLN A 123 19.66 -1.17 -0.54
C GLN A 123 20.49 -1.57 -1.78
N LEU A 124 21.29 -2.63 -1.68
CA LEU A 124 22.08 -3.14 -2.79
C LEU A 124 21.20 -3.76 -3.88
N ALA A 125 20.19 -4.55 -3.49
CA ALA A 125 19.20 -5.12 -4.41
C ALA A 125 18.44 -4.02 -5.17
N LEU A 126 18.01 -2.95 -4.46
CA LEU A 126 17.38 -1.78 -5.06
C LEU A 126 18.25 -1.14 -6.12
N ARG A 127 19.52 -0.88 -5.79
CA ARG A 127 20.47 -0.27 -6.75
C ARG A 127 20.68 -1.13 -7.97
N ALA A 128 20.85 -2.44 -7.79
CA ALA A 128 21.05 -3.38 -8.88
C ALA A 128 19.82 -3.41 -9.82
N ALA A 129 18.62 -3.52 -9.26
CA ALA A 129 17.39 -3.57 -10.03
C ALA A 129 17.12 -2.27 -10.83
N ILE A 130 17.39 -1.11 -10.23
CA ILE A 130 17.23 0.19 -10.90
C ILE A 130 18.27 0.39 -11.99
N ALA A 131 19.53 0.09 -11.73
CA ALA A 131 20.62 0.27 -12.69
C ALA A 131 20.48 -0.65 -13.92
N ALA A 132 19.79 -1.78 -13.77
CA ALA A 132 19.56 -2.74 -14.86
C ALA A 132 18.39 -2.35 -15.78
N SER A 133 17.51 -1.44 -15.38
CA SER A 133 16.25 -1.19 -16.07
C SER A 133 16.14 0.27 -16.56
N PRO A 134 15.58 0.50 -17.78
CA PRO A 134 15.25 1.83 -18.26
C PRO A 134 14.07 2.41 -17.45
N LEU A 135 13.95 3.74 -17.39
CA LEU A 135 12.95 4.42 -16.59
C LEU A 135 11.51 4.02 -16.94
N ASP A 136 11.19 3.87 -18.22
CA ASP A 136 9.85 3.48 -18.66
C ASP A 136 9.47 2.09 -18.15
N ALA A 137 10.40 1.14 -18.14
CA ALA A 137 10.19 -0.19 -17.58
C ALA A 137 9.97 -0.13 -16.06
N LEU A 138 10.73 0.70 -15.33
CA LEU A 138 10.57 0.90 -13.88
C LEU A 138 9.21 1.47 -13.52
N LEU A 139 8.68 2.39 -14.34
CA LEU A 139 7.36 2.98 -14.13
C LEU A 139 6.21 1.98 -14.34
N GLN A 140 6.39 1.03 -15.28
CA GLN A 140 5.41 0.00 -15.60
C GLN A 140 5.49 -1.21 -14.67
N ALA A 141 6.68 -1.56 -14.23
CA ALA A 141 7.00 -2.81 -13.52
C ALA A 141 7.10 -2.67 -12.00
N ARG A 142 6.39 -1.72 -11.38
CA ARG A 142 6.48 -1.46 -9.92
C ARG A 142 6.31 -2.69 -9.04
N THR A 143 5.42 -3.60 -9.44
CA THR A 143 5.11 -4.82 -8.67
C THR A 143 6.14 -5.92 -8.88
N THR A 144 6.70 -6.03 -10.08
CA THR A 144 7.73 -7.03 -10.41
C THR A 144 9.07 -6.66 -9.78
N LEU A 145 9.41 -5.37 -9.77
CA LEU A 145 10.63 -4.85 -9.16
C LEU A 145 10.72 -5.20 -7.67
N GLY A 146 9.61 -5.10 -6.94
CA GLY A 146 9.56 -5.50 -5.53
C GLY A 146 9.87 -6.98 -5.32
N LYS A 147 9.39 -7.86 -6.21
CA LYS A 147 9.68 -9.30 -6.16
C LYS A 147 11.15 -9.61 -6.47
N GLU A 148 11.69 -9.03 -7.53
CA GLU A 148 13.10 -9.19 -7.90
C GLU A 148 14.05 -8.76 -6.78
N MET A 149 13.76 -7.62 -6.15
CA MET A 149 14.51 -7.16 -4.99
C MET A 149 14.41 -8.10 -3.80
N ALA A 150 13.20 -8.63 -3.52
CA ALA A 150 12.99 -9.58 -2.45
C ALA A 150 13.77 -10.88 -2.70
N GLU A 151 13.79 -11.37 -3.93
CA GLU A 151 14.54 -12.56 -4.33
C GLU A 151 16.06 -12.34 -4.20
N GLN A 152 16.56 -11.18 -4.58
CA GLN A 152 17.99 -10.84 -4.44
C GLN A 152 18.42 -10.67 -2.97
N ALA A 153 17.56 -10.12 -2.12
CA ALA A 153 17.85 -9.91 -0.71
C ALA A 153 17.60 -11.18 0.16
N ALA A 154 16.82 -12.13 -0.33
CA ALA A 154 16.42 -13.34 0.40
C ALA A 154 17.61 -14.19 0.92
N PRO A 155 18.70 -14.41 0.17
CA PRO A 155 19.84 -15.17 0.68
C PRO A 155 20.47 -14.56 1.93
N VAL A 156 20.64 -13.22 1.94
CA VAL A 156 21.21 -12.48 3.07
C VAL A 156 20.25 -12.52 4.26
N ALA A 157 18.94 -12.34 4.01
CA ALA A 157 17.92 -12.44 5.06
C ALA A 157 17.93 -13.83 5.71
N THR A 158 17.98 -14.89 4.90
CA THR A 158 18.01 -16.27 5.39
C THR A 158 19.28 -16.58 6.19
N ALA A 159 20.44 -16.11 5.74
CA ALA A 159 21.70 -16.25 6.46
C ALA A 159 21.67 -15.54 7.82
N ALA A 160 20.93 -14.44 7.93
CA ALA A 160 20.69 -13.73 9.18
C ALA A 160 19.50 -14.29 10.01
N GLY A 161 18.96 -15.46 9.67
CA GLY A 161 17.83 -16.07 10.41
C GLY A 161 16.49 -15.37 10.19
N LEU A 162 16.36 -14.57 9.13
CA LEU A 162 15.18 -13.82 8.78
C LEU A 162 14.47 -14.44 7.57
N GLU A 163 13.17 -14.25 7.50
CA GLU A 163 12.38 -14.54 6.31
C GLU A 163 11.81 -13.22 5.77
N LEU A 164 12.10 -12.95 4.52
CA LEU A 164 11.55 -11.80 3.81
C LEU A 164 10.19 -12.18 3.23
N LEU A 165 9.13 -11.55 3.73
CA LEU A 165 7.74 -11.82 3.32
C LEU A 165 7.36 -11.10 2.02
N GLY A 166 8.09 -10.03 1.68
CA GLY A 166 7.92 -9.26 0.47
C GLY A 166 8.58 -7.90 0.58
N ALA A 167 8.86 -7.30 -0.58
CA ALA A 167 9.34 -5.93 -0.69
C ALA A 167 8.49 -5.18 -1.72
N GLU A 168 8.22 -3.91 -1.46
CA GLU A 168 7.40 -3.05 -2.30
C GLU A 168 8.06 -1.69 -2.46
N LEU A 169 7.95 -1.11 -3.66
CA LEU A 169 8.31 0.28 -3.87
C LEU A 169 7.30 1.16 -3.14
N LYS A 170 7.80 1.98 -2.23
CA LYS A 170 7.01 2.95 -1.50
C LYS A 170 6.83 4.23 -2.31
N ASP A 171 7.94 4.86 -2.70
CA ASP A 171 7.95 6.11 -3.45
C ASP A 171 8.99 6.05 -4.57
N LEU A 172 8.64 6.65 -5.72
CA LEU A 172 9.53 6.89 -6.84
C LEU A 172 9.39 8.35 -7.25
N THR A 173 10.46 9.13 -7.07
CA THR A 173 10.49 10.55 -7.37
C THR A 173 11.43 10.82 -8.53
N LEU A 174 10.91 11.47 -9.57
CA LEU A 174 11.65 11.91 -10.74
C LEU A 174 12.18 13.34 -10.55
N PRO A 175 13.28 13.71 -11.20
CA PRO A 175 13.71 15.09 -11.32
C PRO A 175 12.59 15.98 -11.87
N GLY A 176 12.52 17.24 -11.40
CA GLY A 176 11.40 18.12 -11.68
C GLY A 176 11.12 18.37 -13.17
N GLU A 177 12.16 18.46 -13.98
CA GLU A 177 12.05 18.66 -15.45
C GLU A 177 11.43 17.43 -16.13
N LEU A 178 11.91 16.25 -15.81
CA LEU A 178 11.35 14.99 -16.34
C LEU A 178 9.93 14.78 -15.88
N LYS A 179 9.62 15.09 -14.62
CA LYS A 179 8.26 15.02 -14.10
C LYS A 179 7.30 15.88 -14.93
N LYS A 180 7.71 17.08 -15.35
CA LYS A 180 6.90 17.94 -16.22
C LYS A 180 6.63 17.29 -17.59
N ILE A 181 7.68 16.74 -18.23
CA ILE A 181 7.58 16.07 -19.53
C ILE A 181 6.63 14.86 -19.45
N PHE A 182 6.82 13.98 -18.45
CA PHE A 182 5.93 12.84 -18.27
C PHE A 182 4.48 13.25 -17.97
N THR A 183 4.28 14.32 -17.19
CA THR A 183 2.94 14.85 -16.93
C THR A 183 2.29 15.36 -18.22
N GLN A 184 3.02 16.07 -19.08
CA GLN A 184 2.52 16.55 -20.37
C GLN A 184 2.17 15.40 -21.32
N VAL A 185 3.02 14.38 -21.41
CA VAL A 185 2.75 13.19 -22.23
C VAL A 185 1.52 12.43 -21.72
N ALA A 186 1.41 12.26 -20.41
CA ALA A 186 0.25 11.61 -19.79
C ALA A 186 -1.04 12.42 -20.06
N HIS A 187 -0.99 13.74 -19.95
CA HIS A 187 -2.12 14.64 -20.22
C HIS A 187 -2.56 14.54 -21.69
N ALA A 188 -1.61 14.67 -22.63
CA ALA A 188 -1.88 14.53 -24.05
C ALA A 188 -2.50 13.17 -24.42
N ARG A 189 -2.02 12.09 -23.80
CA ARG A 189 -2.59 10.75 -23.97
C ARG A 189 -4.03 10.66 -23.47
N GLN A 190 -4.31 11.22 -22.28
CA GLN A 190 -5.66 11.24 -21.71
C GLN A 190 -6.61 12.10 -22.55
N GLU A 191 -6.15 13.25 -23.04
CA GLU A 191 -6.93 14.10 -23.97
C GLU A 191 -7.26 13.37 -25.28
N GLY A 192 -6.27 12.66 -25.85
CA GLY A 192 -6.50 11.84 -27.05
C GLY A 192 -7.54 10.74 -26.83
N LEU A 193 -7.47 10.04 -25.68
CA LEU A 193 -8.47 9.03 -25.33
C LEU A 193 -9.86 9.64 -25.11
N ALA A 194 -9.94 10.77 -24.43
CA ALA A 194 -11.19 11.48 -24.19
C ALA A 194 -11.83 11.97 -25.53
N ALA A 195 -11.01 12.51 -26.45
CA ALA A 195 -11.45 12.91 -27.75
C ALA A 195 -11.97 11.73 -28.59
N LEU A 196 -11.29 10.59 -28.54
CA LEU A 196 -11.71 9.34 -29.18
C LEU A 196 -13.07 8.85 -28.65
N GLU A 197 -13.23 8.80 -27.34
CA GLU A 197 -14.49 8.38 -26.72
C GLU A 197 -15.64 9.35 -27.03
N LYS A 198 -15.36 10.67 -27.05
CA LYS A 198 -16.31 11.68 -27.46
C LYS A 198 -16.76 11.47 -28.92
N ALA A 199 -15.81 11.29 -29.85
CA ALA A 199 -16.11 11.02 -31.22
C ALA A 199 -16.91 9.73 -31.45
N ARG A 200 -16.61 8.68 -30.72
CA ARG A 200 -17.39 7.43 -30.70
C ARG A 200 -18.81 7.66 -30.20
N GLY A 201 -18.97 8.43 -29.12
CA GLY A 201 -20.26 8.78 -28.55
C GLY A 201 -21.11 9.60 -29.54
N GLU A 202 -20.52 10.61 -30.20
CA GLU A 202 -21.17 11.42 -31.23
C GLU A 202 -21.59 10.55 -32.42
N THR A 203 -20.71 9.66 -32.89
CA THR A 203 -21.04 8.74 -34.01
C THR A 203 -22.20 7.81 -33.62
N ALA A 204 -22.20 7.29 -32.41
CA ALA A 204 -23.28 6.44 -31.89
C ALA A 204 -24.61 7.24 -31.82
N ALA A 205 -24.57 8.47 -31.29
CA ALA A 205 -25.71 9.35 -31.22
C ALA A 205 -26.30 9.65 -32.62
N LEU A 206 -25.43 9.97 -33.59
CA LEU A 206 -25.87 10.19 -35.00
C LEU A 206 -26.50 8.94 -35.62
N ARG A 207 -25.94 7.75 -35.36
CA ARG A 207 -26.55 6.48 -35.80
C ARG A 207 -27.93 6.26 -35.17
N HIS A 208 -28.08 6.53 -33.88
CA HIS A 208 -29.37 6.43 -33.19
C HIS A 208 -30.37 7.41 -33.74
N LEU A 209 -29.95 8.66 -34.02
CA LEU A 209 -30.82 9.67 -34.68
C LEU A 209 -31.21 9.26 -36.08
N ALA A 210 -30.27 8.75 -36.89
CA ALA A 210 -30.56 8.25 -38.24
C ALA A 210 -31.56 7.08 -38.22
N ASN A 211 -31.37 6.13 -37.30
CA ASN A 211 -32.31 5.01 -37.12
C ASN A 211 -33.70 5.52 -36.69
N ALA A 212 -33.73 6.47 -35.75
CA ALA A 212 -34.99 7.08 -35.31
C ALA A 212 -35.72 7.82 -36.48
N ALA A 213 -34.97 8.56 -37.32
CA ALA A 213 -35.53 9.22 -38.52
C ALA A 213 -36.13 8.21 -39.49
N GLN A 214 -35.43 7.09 -39.78
CA GLN A 214 -35.96 6.02 -40.64
C GLN A 214 -37.22 5.36 -40.05
N MET A 215 -37.30 5.20 -38.72
CA MET A 215 -38.51 4.67 -38.06
C MET A 215 -39.70 5.64 -38.24
N VAL A 216 -39.46 6.95 -38.12
CA VAL A 216 -40.49 7.97 -38.28
C VAL A 216 -40.94 8.05 -39.76
N GLU A 217 -40.02 7.97 -40.73
CA GLU A 217 -40.33 7.91 -42.15
C GLU A 217 -41.23 6.73 -42.51
N ARG A 218 -40.95 5.54 -41.95
CA ARG A 218 -41.74 4.33 -42.17
C ARG A 218 -43.10 4.36 -41.46
N ASN A 219 -43.24 5.11 -40.40
CA ASN A 219 -44.45 5.16 -39.60
C ASN A 219 -44.67 6.58 -39.03
N PRO A 220 -45.31 7.49 -39.81
CA PRO A 220 -45.54 8.88 -39.40
C PRO A 220 -46.32 9.06 -38.10
N SER A 221 -47.14 8.05 -37.74
CA SER A 221 -47.91 8.09 -36.48
C SER A 221 -46.99 8.09 -35.26
N LEU A 222 -45.76 7.56 -35.34
CA LEU A 222 -44.78 7.60 -34.25
C LEU A 222 -44.32 9.03 -33.93
N LEU A 223 -44.23 9.88 -34.94
CA LEU A 223 -43.91 11.30 -34.74
C LEU A 223 -44.99 12.01 -33.90
N GLN A 224 -46.26 11.75 -34.20
CA GLN A 224 -47.38 12.33 -33.44
C GLN A 224 -47.38 11.88 -32.00
N LEU A 225 -47.15 10.57 -31.74
CA LEU A 225 -47.03 10.04 -30.40
C LEU A 225 -45.81 10.66 -29.66
N ARG A 226 -44.69 10.82 -30.34
CA ARG A 226 -43.47 11.41 -29.73
C ARG A 226 -43.69 12.89 -29.39
N ILE A 227 -44.35 13.64 -30.24
CA ILE A 227 -44.74 15.02 -29.98
C ILE A 227 -45.63 15.08 -28.73
N LEU A 228 -46.67 14.26 -28.62
CA LEU A 228 -47.57 14.20 -27.50
C LEU A 228 -46.81 13.82 -26.18
N GLN A 229 -45.86 12.87 -26.25
CA GLN A 229 -45.06 12.48 -25.14
C GLN A 229 -44.15 13.60 -24.62
N VAL A 230 -43.48 14.35 -25.50
CA VAL A 230 -42.62 15.47 -25.11
C VAL A 230 -43.46 16.61 -24.51
N PHE A 231 -44.67 16.85 -25.01
CA PHE A 231 -45.59 17.84 -24.43
C PHE A 231 -46.10 17.42 -23.04
N GLY A 232 -46.38 16.13 -22.85
CA GLY A 232 -46.81 15.62 -21.55
C GLY A 232 -45.73 15.71 -20.44
N GLN A 233 -44.45 15.82 -20.81
CA GLN A 233 -43.33 15.96 -19.88
C GLN A 233 -42.99 17.40 -19.47
N ASN A 234 -43.42 18.39 -20.25
CA ASN A 234 -43.15 19.82 -20.05
C ASN A 234 -44.44 20.60 -19.81
N SER A 235 -44.79 20.82 -18.56
CA SER A 235 -45.90 21.69 -18.20
C SER A 235 -45.54 23.14 -18.51
N GLY A 236 -46.21 23.72 -19.53
CA GLY A 236 -46.07 25.14 -19.90
C GLY A 236 -45.81 25.47 -21.35
N ASN A 237 -45.70 24.49 -22.22
CA ASN A 237 -45.50 24.73 -23.66
C ASN A 237 -46.83 24.73 -24.42
N THR A 238 -47.05 25.77 -25.24
CA THR A 238 -48.23 25.88 -26.16
C THR A 238 -47.82 25.38 -27.52
N LEU A 239 -48.47 24.33 -28.04
CA LEU A 239 -48.28 23.84 -29.40
C LEU A 239 -49.25 24.53 -30.36
N VAL A 240 -48.77 25.33 -31.30
CA VAL A 240 -49.57 25.85 -32.39
C VAL A 240 -49.44 24.89 -33.58
N LEU A 241 -50.41 24.03 -33.77
CA LEU A 241 -50.51 23.18 -34.97
C LEU A 241 -51.03 24.03 -36.13
N GLY A 242 -50.10 24.56 -36.94
CA GLY A 242 -50.48 25.18 -38.22
C GLY A 242 -50.96 24.11 -39.21
N VAL A 243 -52.20 24.25 -39.71
CA VAL A 243 -52.64 23.49 -40.87
C VAL A 243 -51.78 23.98 -42.04
N PRO A 244 -51.06 23.11 -42.79
CA PRO A 244 -50.32 23.58 -43.97
C PRO A 244 -51.31 24.24 -44.97
N PRO A 245 -51.01 25.45 -45.46
CA PRO A 245 -51.86 26.05 -46.47
C PRO A 245 -51.87 25.15 -47.72
N ALA A 246 -53.05 24.88 -48.22
CA ALA A 246 -53.18 24.15 -49.47
C ALA A 246 -52.30 24.82 -50.54
N ALA A 247 -51.59 23.99 -51.29
CA ALA A 247 -50.59 24.41 -52.24
C ALA A 247 -51.11 25.56 -53.15
N GLY A 248 -50.38 26.67 -53.06
CA GLY A 248 -50.57 27.74 -54.05
C GLY A 248 -50.89 29.10 -53.48
N VAL A 249 -50.05 29.73 -52.68
CA VAL A 249 -49.77 31.18 -52.71
C VAL A 249 -48.47 31.42 -51.97
N ILE A 250 -47.38 31.70 -52.64
CA ILE A 250 -46.17 32.27 -52.09
C ILE A 250 -46.48 33.78 -51.91
N PRO A 251 -46.54 34.33 -50.66
CA PRO A 251 -46.61 35.79 -50.49
C PRO A 251 -45.26 36.36 -50.94
N GLY A 252 -45.37 37.32 -51.87
CA GLY A 252 -44.24 37.98 -52.53
C GLY A 252 -43.25 38.59 -51.51
N VAL A 253 -41.99 38.38 -51.76
CA VAL A 253 -40.91 39.09 -51.12
C VAL A 253 -41.10 40.60 -51.41
N PRO A 254 -41.17 41.51 -50.44
CA PRO A 254 -41.23 42.93 -50.69
C PRO A 254 -39.94 43.37 -51.40
N ALA A 255 -40.09 44.03 -52.55
CA ALA A 255 -38.98 44.59 -53.32
C ALA A 255 -38.20 45.60 -52.46
N LYS A 256 -36.90 45.46 -52.45
CA LYS A 256 -35.94 46.40 -51.86
C LYS A 256 -36.11 47.75 -52.56
N PRO A 257 -36.29 48.89 -51.87
CA PRO A 257 -36.32 50.18 -52.52
C PRO A 257 -34.98 50.47 -53.19
N ALA A 258 -35.02 50.93 -54.41
CA ALA A 258 -33.88 51.41 -55.18
C ALA A 258 -33.35 52.66 -54.50
N ASP A 259 -32.06 52.68 -54.18
CA ASP A 259 -31.33 53.85 -53.74
C ASP A 259 -31.24 54.79 -54.95
N SER A 260 -31.81 55.98 -54.80
CA SER A 260 -31.64 57.14 -55.71
C SER A 260 -30.60 58.07 -55.09
N GLU A 261 -29.51 58.26 -55.82
CA GLU A 261 -28.45 59.27 -55.73
C GLU A 261 -27.53 59.23 -54.45
#